data_6d4a00c03517a9e5beef6ee086e3f4aa
#
_entry.id   6d4a00c03517a9e5beef6ee086e3f4aa
#
_cell.length_a   1.000
_cell.length_b   1.000
_cell.length_c   1.000
_cell.angle_alpha   90.00
_cell.angle_beta   90.00
_cell.angle_gamma   90.00
#
_symmetry.space_group_name_H-M   'P 1'
#
loop_
_entity.id
_entity.type
_entity.pdbx_description
1 polymer ?
#
loop_
_entity_poly.entity_id
_entity_poly.type
_entity_poly.pdbx_seq_one_letter_code
_entity_poly.pdbx_strand_id
1 'polypeptide(L)'
;VRDSGPSLLVGTVGPKTVRSAAAWADGMAGTTLDLDVDKQNELFDVARQAWAEAGKPKPHLATSFWFALGPQESARAQVHTHLRRYINWVPAEFVDAMAPTTGWAGSEDELAATLRGFAAIGTDEIHLIPTSSDLGQLRAVADVVKEVA
;
A
#
# COMPACT_ATOMS: atom_id res chain seq x y z
N VAL A 1 -22.96 -3.65 13.32
CA VAL A 1 -23.02 -4.66 12.24
C VAL A 1 -23.87 -4.04 11.15
N ARG A 2 -23.35 -3.92 9.92
CA ARG A 2 -24.13 -3.42 8.79
C ARG A 2 -25.12 -4.50 8.36
N ASP A 3 -26.35 -4.12 8.01
CA ASP A 3 -27.36 -5.07 7.51
C ASP A 3 -26.92 -5.78 6.20
N SER A 4 -25.92 -5.19 5.48
CA SER A 4 -25.33 -5.71 4.25
C SER A 4 -24.13 -6.65 4.43
N GLY A 5 -23.73 -6.97 5.66
CA GLY A 5 -22.52 -7.75 5.94
C GLY A 5 -21.21 -6.93 5.90
N PRO A 6 -20.04 -7.60 5.95
CA PRO A 6 -18.74 -6.93 5.85
C PRO A 6 -18.49 -6.39 4.46
N SER A 7 -17.73 -5.28 4.36
CA SER A 7 -17.25 -4.77 3.07
C SER A 7 -16.26 -5.76 2.44
N LEU A 8 -16.42 -6.02 1.17
CA LEU A 8 -15.55 -6.91 0.39
C LEU A 8 -14.59 -6.06 -0.48
N LEU A 9 -13.30 -6.12 -0.18
CA LEU A 9 -12.28 -5.45 -0.97
C LEU A 9 -11.50 -6.48 -1.80
N VAL A 10 -11.30 -6.21 -3.09
CA VAL A 10 -10.49 -7.07 -3.93
C VAL A 10 -9.01 -6.78 -3.75
N GLY A 11 -8.20 -7.79 -3.38
CA GLY A 11 -6.75 -7.71 -3.30
C GLY A 11 -6.14 -7.88 -4.69
N THR A 12 -5.75 -6.79 -5.35
CA THR A 12 -5.17 -6.84 -6.70
C THR A 12 -4.33 -5.61 -7.04
N VAL A 13 -3.41 -5.81 -7.98
CA VAL A 13 -2.60 -4.76 -8.61
C VAL A 13 -2.84 -4.70 -10.14
N GLY A 14 -3.77 -5.48 -10.66
CA GLY A 14 -3.99 -5.61 -12.10
C GLY A 14 -5.31 -4.97 -12.58
N PRO A 15 -5.29 -4.10 -13.61
CA PRO A 15 -6.48 -3.37 -14.07
C PRO A 15 -7.61 -4.28 -14.57
N LYS A 16 -7.29 -5.46 -15.12
CA LYS A 16 -8.32 -6.44 -15.56
C LYS A 16 -9.10 -7.00 -14.37
N THR A 17 -8.40 -7.35 -13.29
CA THR A 17 -9.03 -7.86 -12.06
C THR A 17 -9.85 -6.78 -11.38
N VAL A 18 -9.35 -5.54 -11.34
CA VAL A 18 -10.09 -4.38 -10.82
C VAL A 18 -11.43 -4.22 -11.55
N ARG A 19 -11.41 -4.19 -12.89
CA ARG A 19 -12.67 -4.09 -13.69
C ARG A 19 -13.64 -5.24 -13.41
N SER A 20 -13.13 -6.47 -13.34
CA SER A 20 -13.97 -7.65 -13.05
C SER A 20 -14.58 -7.59 -11.63
N ALA A 21 -13.86 -7.03 -10.66
CA ALA A 21 -14.31 -6.93 -9.27
C ALA A 21 -15.46 -5.93 -9.08
N ALA A 22 -15.62 -4.95 -9.95
CA ALA A 22 -16.67 -3.96 -9.87
C ALA A 22 -18.07 -4.58 -9.80
N ALA A 23 -18.27 -5.78 -10.33
CA ALA A 23 -19.55 -6.48 -10.26
C ALA A 23 -19.96 -6.89 -8.83
N TRP A 24 -19.01 -7.18 -7.93
CA TRP A 24 -19.28 -7.78 -6.61
C TRP A 24 -18.59 -7.12 -5.44
N ALA A 25 -17.41 -6.49 -5.62
CA ALA A 25 -16.64 -5.89 -4.52
C ALA A 25 -17.15 -4.48 -4.16
N ASP A 26 -16.86 -4.04 -2.93
CA ASP A 26 -17.14 -2.69 -2.44
C ASP A 26 -15.97 -1.73 -2.69
N GLY A 27 -14.80 -2.27 -3.05
CA GLY A 27 -13.60 -1.51 -3.31
C GLY A 27 -12.40 -2.40 -3.60
N MET A 28 -11.21 -1.81 -3.51
CA MET A 28 -9.96 -2.53 -3.70
C MET A 28 -8.98 -2.28 -2.55
N ALA A 29 -8.16 -3.30 -2.27
CA ALA A 29 -7.05 -3.26 -1.32
C ALA A 29 -5.81 -3.80 -2.03
N GLY A 30 -5.04 -2.93 -2.67
CA GLY A 30 -3.81 -3.30 -3.36
C GLY A 30 -2.57 -3.23 -2.45
N THR A 31 -1.45 -3.74 -2.95
CA THR A 31 -0.13 -3.50 -2.39
C THR A 31 0.69 -2.69 -3.37
N THR A 32 1.20 -1.56 -2.94
CA THR A 32 2.10 -0.74 -3.74
C THR A 32 3.53 -1.24 -3.51
N LEU A 33 4.13 -1.84 -4.54
CA LEU A 33 5.48 -2.39 -4.43
C LEU A 33 6.56 -1.32 -4.58
N ASP A 34 6.43 -0.46 -5.59
CA ASP A 34 7.40 0.58 -5.95
C ASP A 34 7.04 1.99 -5.45
N LEU A 35 5.93 2.14 -4.72
CA LEU A 35 5.46 3.41 -4.13
C LEU A 35 5.29 4.55 -5.13
N ASP A 36 5.02 4.20 -6.38
CA ASP A 36 4.72 5.15 -7.45
C ASP A 36 3.27 5.63 -7.32
N VAL A 37 3.10 6.86 -6.81
CA VAL A 37 1.79 7.48 -6.56
C VAL A 37 1.01 7.66 -7.86
N ASP A 38 1.69 7.98 -8.96
CA ASP A 38 1.03 8.20 -10.25
C ASP A 38 0.46 6.90 -10.81
N LYS A 39 1.24 5.82 -10.79
CA LYS A 39 0.73 4.48 -11.15
C LYS A 39 -0.41 4.02 -10.26
N GLN A 40 -0.35 4.31 -8.96
CA GLN A 40 -1.44 3.98 -8.05
C GLN A 40 -2.69 4.79 -8.38
N ASN A 41 -2.54 6.07 -8.75
CA ASN A 41 -3.66 6.89 -9.19
C ASN A 41 -4.29 6.36 -10.48
N GLU A 42 -3.49 5.96 -11.47
CA GLU A 42 -3.99 5.33 -12.71
C GLU A 42 -4.83 4.08 -12.39
N LEU A 43 -4.39 3.24 -11.45
CA LEU A 43 -5.13 2.05 -11.04
C LEU A 43 -6.43 2.41 -10.30
N PHE A 44 -6.40 3.44 -9.46
CA PHE A 44 -7.57 3.98 -8.79
C PHE A 44 -8.59 4.58 -9.77
N ASP A 45 -8.13 5.22 -10.85
CA ASP A 45 -9.01 5.72 -11.91
C ASP A 45 -9.71 4.58 -12.64
N VAL A 46 -9.00 3.47 -12.90
CA VAL A 46 -9.62 2.24 -13.42
C VAL A 46 -10.73 1.73 -12.49
N ALA A 47 -10.49 1.77 -11.17
CA ALA A 47 -11.51 1.36 -10.20
C ALA A 47 -12.70 2.32 -10.19
N ARG A 48 -12.48 3.62 -10.12
CA ARG A 48 -13.52 4.65 -10.13
C ARG A 48 -14.42 4.50 -11.37
N GLN A 49 -13.82 4.34 -12.54
CA GLN A 49 -14.53 4.13 -13.78
C GLN A 49 -15.35 2.83 -13.77
N ALA A 50 -14.75 1.71 -13.38
CA ALA A 50 -15.41 0.41 -13.40
C ALA A 50 -16.61 0.34 -12.45
N TRP A 51 -16.50 0.94 -11.24
CA TRP A 51 -17.63 1.01 -10.30
C TRP A 51 -18.75 1.91 -10.82
N ALA A 52 -18.40 3.05 -11.44
CA ALA A 52 -19.41 3.92 -12.08
C ALA A 52 -20.14 3.21 -13.22
N GLU A 53 -19.42 2.49 -14.10
CA GLU A 53 -20.01 1.69 -15.18
C GLU A 53 -20.91 0.55 -14.66
N ALA A 54 -20.57 -0.02 -13.48
CA ALA A 54 -21.40 -1.03 -12.81
C ALA A 54 -22.59 -0.43 -12.05
N GLY A 55 -22.81 0.89 -12.07
CA GLY A 55 -23.87 1.57 -11.33
C GLY A 55 -23.70 1.55 -9.81
N LYS A 56 -22.47 1.36 -9.32
CA LYS A 56 -22.16 1.27 -7.90
C LYS A 56 -21.69 2.62 -7.32
N PRO A 57 -21.78 2.80 -5.99
CA PRO A 57 -21.15 3.93 -5.30
C PRO A 57 -19.63 3.97 -5.54
N LYS A 58 -19.00 5.12 -5.23
CA LYS A 58 -17.54 5.26 -5.25
C LYS A 58 -16.88 4.06 -4.53
N PRO A 59 -15.89 3.38 -5.15
CA PRO A 59 -15.20 2.28 -4.49
C PRO A 59 -14.39 2.78 -3.29
N HIS A 60 -14.28 1.95 -2.25
CA HIS A 60 -13.29 2.15 -1.20
C HIS A 60 -11.90 1.83 -1.75
N LEU A 61 -10.98 2.80 -1.70
CA LEU A 61 -9.64 2.70 -2.28
C LEU A 61 -8.60 2.56 -1.18
N ALA A 62 -8.15 1.33 -0.94
CA ALA A 62 -7.11 1.03 0.02
C ALA A 62 -5.81 0.59 -0.67
N THR A 63 -4.68 0.89 -0.05
CA THR A 63 -3.37 0.37 -0.46
C THR A 63 -2.55 -0.03 0.76
N SER A 64 -1.46 -0.74 0.53
CA SER A 64 -0.54 -1.15 1.59
C SER A 64 0.90 -1.14 1.09
N PHE A 65 1.85 -0.95 2.00
CA PHE A 65 3.26 -1.12 1.71
C PHE A 65 4.07 -1.46 2.96
N TRP A 66 5.19 -2.16 2.75
CA TRP A 66 6.18 -2.38 3.80
C TRP A 66 6.95 -1.10 4.07
N PHE A 67 7.28 -0.85 5.34
CA PHE A 67 8.07 0.31 5.71
C PHE A 67 9.20 -0.02 6.69
N ALA A 68 10.25 0.79 6.63
CA ALA A 68 11.31 0.90 7.62
C ALA A 68 11.69 2.37 7.82
N LEU A 69 11.65 2.85 9.06
CA LEU A 69 12.08 4.20 9.43
C LEU A 69 13.56 4.20 9.87
N GLY A 70 14.29 5.23 9.50
CA GLY A 70 15.66 5.46 9.91
C GLY A 70 16.56 5.98 8.79
N PRO A 71 17.90 6.02 9.03
CA PRO A 71 18.84 6.36 7.98
C PRO A 71 18.66 5.48 6.75
N GLN A 72 18.67 6.09 5.56
CA GLN A 72 18.29 5.46 4.28
C GLN A 72 18.94 4.08 4.06
N GLU A 73 20.24 3.96 4.31
CA GLU A 73 20.96 2.70 4.09
C GLU A 73 20.47 1.57 5.02
N SER A 74 20.37 1.85 6.32
CA SER A 74 19.94 0.85 7.32
C SER A 74 18.46 0.50 7.17
N ALA A 75 17.60 1.47 6.89
CA ALA A 75 16.19 1.25 6.65
C ALA A 75 15.98 0.41 5.37
N ARG A 76 16.71 0.68 4.29
CA ARG A 76 16.67 -0.13 3.07
C ARG A 76 17.17 -1.56 3.30
N ALA A 77 18.25 -1.74 4.07
CA ALA A 77 18.75 -3.06 4.45
C ALA A 77 17.72 -3.85 5.28
N GLN A 78 16.97 -3.17 6.15
CA GLN A 78 15.89 -3.77 6.94
C GLN A 78 14.76 -4.28 6.03
N VAL A 79 14.29 -3.47 5.08
CA VAL A 79 13.27 -3.87 4.08
C VAL A 79 13.77 -5.08 3.29
N HIS A 80 15.01 -5.07 2.79
CA HIS A 80 15.59 -6.19 2.07
C HIS A 80 15.61 -7.47 2.90
N THR A 81 16.06 -7.38 4.16
CA THR A 81 16.06 -8.52 5.09
C THR A 81 14.66 -9.08 5.30
N HIS A 82 13.66 -8.20 5.42
CA HIS A 82 12.26 -8.60 5.53
C HIS A 82 11.78 -9.34 4.27
N LEU A 83 12.01 -8.79 3.09
CA LEU A 83 11.63 -9.39 1.82
C LEU A 83 12.23 -10.80 1.65
N ARG A 84 13.52 -10.98 1.96
CA ARG A 84 14.19 -12.27 1.94
C ARG A 84 13.51 -13.33 2.84
N ARG A 85 12.93 -12.90 3.95
CA ARG A 85 12.21 -13.79 4.88
C ARG A 85 10.76 -14.02 4.45
N TYR A 86 10.09 -12.96 4.04
CA TYR A 86 8.65 -12.97 3.76
C TYR A 86 8.32 -13.71 2.47
N ILE A 87 9.13 -13.54 1.41
CA ILE A 87 8.94 -14.21 0.12
C ILE A 87 10.04 -15.24 -0.15
N ASN A 88 10.36 -16.07 0.85
CA ASN A 88 11.45 -17.04 0.82
C ASN A 88 11.25 -18.19 -0.19
N TRP A 89 10.07 -18.31 -0.79
CA TRP A 89 9.77 -19.25 -1.88
C TRP A 89 10.17 -18.71 -3.27
N VAL A 90 10.52 -17.43 -3.35
CA VAL A 90 11.06 -16.81 -4.58
C VAL A 90 12.58 -16.96 -4.57
N PRO A 91 13.23 -17.29 -5.72
CA PRO A 91 14.68 -17.34 -5.80
C PRO A 91 15.33 -16.04 -5.33
N ALA A 92 16.44 -16.17 -4.60
CA ALA A 92 17.07 -15.05 -3.90
C ALA A 92 17.48 -13.89 -4.84
N GLU A 93 17.92 -14.23 -6.04
CA GLU A 93 18.31 -13.26 -7.06
C GLU A 93 17.15 -12.36 -7.50
N PHE A 94 15.93 -12.87 -7.54
CA PHE A 94 14.74 -12.04 -7.84
C PHE A 94 14.40 -11.10 -6.67
N VAL A 95 14.52 -11.61 -5.42
CA VAL A 95 14.32 -10.76 -4.23
C VAL A 95 15.35 -9.63 -4.19
N ASP A 96 16.62 -9.93 -4.49
CA ASP A 96 17.70 -8.94 -4.51
C ASP A 96 17.50 -7.91 -5.63
N ALA A 97 16.97 -8.32 -6.77
CA ALA A 97 16.69 -7.41 -7.87
C ALA A 97 15.55 -6.44 -7.57
N MET A 98 14.53 -6.86 -6.82
CA MET A 98 13.39 -6.00 -6.49
C MET A 98 13.61 -5.16 -5.22
N ALA A 99 14.44 -5.60 -4.29
CA ALA A 99 14.61 -4.98 -2.98
C ALA A 99 15.01 -3.49 -3.00
N PRO A 100 15.78 -2.97 -3.97
CA PRO A 100 16.10 -1.54 -4.03
C PRO A 100 14.88 -0.63 -4.17
N THR A 101 13.82 -1.08 -4.82
CA THR A 101 12.63 -0.28 -5.13
C THR A 101 11.37 -0.74 -4.40
N THR A 102 11.37 -1.93 -3.80
CA THR A 102 10.20 -2.47 -3.11
C THR A 102 10.12 -1.98 -1.67
N GLY A 103 8.93 -1.53 -1.29
CA GLY A 103 8.66 -1.01 0.04
C GLY A 103 9.33 0.34 0.31
N TRP A 104 8.91 0.96 1.38
CA TRP A 104 9.35 2.30 1.76
C TRP A 104 10.49 2.23 2.78
N ALA A 105 11.49 3.11 2.64
CA ALA A 105 12.59 3.26 3.58
C ALA A 105 13.05 4.72 3.61
N GLY A 106 13.16 5.33 4.79
CA GLY A 106 13.57 6.72 4.91
C GLY A 106 13.25 7.34 6.27
N SER A 107 13.24 8.68 6.33
CA SER A 107 12.95 9.48 7.51
C SER A 107 11.45 9.67 7.74
N GLU A 108 11.07 10.13 8.93
CA GLU A 108 9.69 10.45 9.29
C GLU A 108 9.08 11.53 8.37
N ASP A 109 9.85 12.58 8.05
CA ASP A 109 9.40 13.67 7.15
C ASP A 109 9.11 13.16 5.73
N GLU A 110 9.97 12.27 5.21
CA GLU A 110 9.78 11.65 3.89
C GLU A 110 8.55 10.73 3.89
N LEU A 111 8.30 9.99 4.99
CA LEU A 111 7.08 9.19 5.13
C LEU A 111 5.84 10.08 5.15
N ALA A 112 5.85 11.18 5.91
CA ALA A 112 4.76 12.15 5.95
C ALA A 112 4.45 12.70 4.55
N ALA A 113 5.46 13.05 3.76
CA ALA A 113 5.30 13.50 2.39
C ALA A 113 4.68 12.41 1.49
N THR A 114 5.14 11.16 1.62
CA THR A 114 4.59 10.01 0.89
C THR A 114 3.11 9.79 1.23
N LEU A 115 2.74 9.82 2.51
CA LEU A 115 1.35 9.65 2.95
C LEU A 115 0.43 10.78 2.41
N ARG A 116 0.91 12.04 2.42
CA ARG A 116 0.19 13.17 1.81
C ARG A 116 0.00 12.96 0.30
N GLY A 117 0.99 12.41 -0.40
CA GLY A 117 0.89 12.06 -1.82
C GLY A 117 -0.24 11.05 -2.08
N PHE A 118 -0.31 9.97 -1.30
CA PHE A 118 -1.40 9.00 -1.40
C PHE A 118 -2.76 9.59 -1.01
N ALA A 119 -2.82 10.43 0.01
CA ALA A 119 -4.07 11.12 0.38
C ALA A 119 -4.57 12.03 -0.77
N ALA A 120 -3.67 12.74 -1.45
CA ALA A 120 -4.01 13.66 -2.55
C ALA A 120 -4.65 12.95 -3.75
N ILE A 121 -4.34 11.69 -4.00
CA ILE A 121 -4.99 10.86 -5.04
C ILE A 121 -6.30 10.21 -4.58
N GLY A 122 -6.77 10.54 -3.37
CA GLY A 122 -8.06 10.07 -2.83
C GLY A 122 -8.02 8.64 -2.33
N THR A 123 -6.89 8.20 -1.76
CA THR A 123 -6.79 6.95 -1.00
C THR A 123 -7.63 7.06 0.27
N ASP A 124 -8.55 6.13 0.49
CA ASP A 124 -9.42 6.10 1.67
C ASP A 124 -8.74 5.41 2.87
N GLU A 125 -7.79 4.47 2.62
CA GLU A 125 -7.10 3.71 3.67
C GLU A 125 -5.69 3.28 3.25
N ILE A 126 -4.71 3.39 4.14
CA ILE A 126 -3.33 2.93 3.92
C ILE A 126 -2.93 1.98 5.05
N HIS A 127 -2.54 0.77 4.69
CA HIS A 127 -2.00 -0.21 5.64
C HIS A 127 -0.47 -0.15 5.64
N LEU A 128 0.12 0.40 6.69
CA LEU A 128 1.57 0.45 6.89
C LEU A 128 2.04 -0.85 7.56
N ILE A 129 2.82 -1.64 6.83
CA ILE A 129 3.28 -2.96 7.26
C ILE A 129 4.72 -2.85 7.75
N PRO A 130 4.99 -3.02 9.07
CA PRO A 130 6.35 -2.91 9.60
C PRO A 130 7.22 -4.07 9.13
N THR A 131 8.48 -3.78 8.80
CA THR A 131 9.47 -4.78 8.39
C THR A 131 10.32 -5.31 9.55
N SER A 132 10.05 -4.84 10.77
CA SER A 132 10.67 -5.34 12.00
C SER A 132 9.65 -5.42 13.13
N SER A 133 10.00 -6.12 14.21
CA SER A 133 9.24 -6.19 15.46
C SER A 133 9.60 -5.06 16.44
N ASP A 134 10.39 -4.08 16.04
CA ASP A 134 10.78 -2.95 16.87
C ASP A 134 9.58 -2.02 17.12
N LEU A 135 9.14 -1.96 18.38
CA LEU A 135 8.05 -1.09 18.81
C LEU A 135 8.38 0.41 18.69
N GLY A 136 9.68 0.76 18.65
CA GLY A 136 10.13 2.13 18.38
C GLY A 136 9.65 2.62 17.02
N GLN A 137 9.77 1.79 16.00
CA GLN A 137 9.28 2.12 14.66
C GLN A 137 7.74 2.27 14.59
N LEU A 138 7.01 1.45 15.34
CA LEU A 138 5.54 1.59 15.40
C LEU A 138 5.11 2.89 16.11
N ARG A 139 5.83 3.31 17.13
CA ARG A 139 5.56 4.59 17.82
C ARG A 139 5.87 5.77 16.90
N ALA A 140 7.04 5.76 16.25
CA ALA A 140 7.44 6.81 15.33
C ALA A 140 6.44 6.96 14.17
N VAL A 141 6.02 5.85 13.53
CA VAL A 141 5.01 5.92 12.46
C VAL A 141 3.65 6.41 12.96
N ALA A 142 3.26 6.06 14.19
CA ALA A 142 2.02 6.56 14.78
C ALA A 142 2.05 8.08 14.99
N ASP A 143 3.21 8.65 15.32
CA ASP A 143 3.37 10.11 15.45
C ASP A 143 3.34 10.79 14.07
N VAL A 144 3.97 10.23 13.05
CA VAL A 144 3.86 10.70 11.65
C VAL A 144 2.40 10.68 11.18
N VAL A 145 1.66 9.60 11.44
CA VAL A 145 0.24 9.49 11.04
C VAL A 145 -0.62 10.56 11.70
N LYS A 146 -0.40 10.88 12.99
CA LYS A 146 -1.12 11.97 13.69
C LYS A 146 -0.87 13.34 13.07
N GLU A 147 0.33 13.56 12.50
CA GLU A 147 0.69 14.83 11.86
C GLU A 147 0.02 15.02 10.49
N VAL A 148 -0.26 13.92 9.77
CA VAL A 148 -0.79 13.96 8.40
C VAL A 148 -2.29 13.69 8.31
N ALA A 149 -2.90 13.19 9.38
CA ALA A 149 -4.35 12.92 9.47
C ALA A 149 -5.13 14.17 9.85
#